data_900d753ca2271b1808690161440c38c9
#
_entry.id   900d753ca2271b1808690161440c38c9
#
_cell.length_a   1.000
_cell.length_b   1.000
_cell.length_c   1.000
_cell.angle_alpha   90.00
_cell.angle_beta   90.00
_cell.angle_gamma   90.00
#
_symmetry.space_group_name_H-M   'P 1'
#
loop_
_entity.id
_entity.type
_entity.pdbx_description
1 polymer ?
#
loop_
_entity_poly.entity_id
_entity_poly.type
_entity_poly.pdbx_seq_one_letter_code
_entity_poly.pdbx_strand_id
1 'polypeptide(L)'
;NIRAMNEQGIEALVDGLKWGTSYHGAGWCPRHIEGTDHFLFYTLEKMTGQKFLHGQPVGLGVIVGSMLHEDGAEEMLDTISSIGLDIRPEAMGLTWDQLVEGLKMLRGYVNEVGLWHSIAHDVNISDGFIYDLKDRLDKAYQHRNV
;
A
#
# COMPACT_ATOMS: atom_id res chain seq x y z
N ASN A 1 -16.52 12.90 -2.52
CA ASN A 1 -16.07 14.21 -3.04
C ASN A 1 -14.73 14.10 -3.76
N ILE A 2 -13.72 13.41 -3.20
CA ILE A 2 -12.39 13.26 -3.86
C ILE A 2 -12.53 12.61 -5.24
N ARG A 3 -13.30 11.52 -5.36
CA ARG A 3 -13.55 10.86 -6.65
C ARG A 3 -14.20 11.78 -7.70
N ALA A 4 -15.05 12.69 -7.26
CA ALA A 4 -15.73 13.63 -8.15
C ALA A 4 -14.84 14.78 -8.60
N MET A 5 -13.64 14.92 -8.04
CA MET A 5 -12.67 15.99 -8.32
C MET A 5 -13.29 17.39 -8.28
N ASN A 6 -14.30 17.57 -7.43
CA ASN A 6 -14.93 18.86 -7.21
C ASN A 6 -14.13 19.68 -6.17
N GLU A 7 -14.48 20.96 -6.00
CA GLU A 7 -13.80 21.89 -5.09
C GLU A 7 -13.68 21.33 -3.67
N GLN A 8 -14.76 20.76 -3.13
CA GLN A 8 -14.78 20.14 -1.79
C GLN A 8 -13.85 18.92 -1.70
N GLY A 9 -13.75 18.13 -2.77
CA GLY A 9 -12.85 16.97 -2.82
C GLY A 9 -11.39 17.39 -2.88
N ILE A 10 -11.08 18.44 -3.64
CA ILE A 10 -9.74 19.01 -3.71
C ILE A 10 -9.34 19.63 -2.37
N GLU A 11 -10.23 20.40 -1.74
CA GLU A 11 -9.99 20.98 -0.41
C GLU A 11 -9.71 19.90 0.63
N ALA A 12 -10.53 18.85 0.70
CA ALA A 12 -10.33 17.72 1.61
C ALA A 12 -8.99 17.01 1.37
N LEU A 13 -8.57 16.87 0.11
CA LEU A 13 -7.27 16.29 -0.24
C LEU A 13 -6.11 17.17 0.25
N VAL A 14 -6.19 18.48 0.01
CA VAL A 14 -5.17 19.44 0.46
C VAL A 14 -5.06 19.47 1.99
N ASP A 15 -6.18 19.42 2.69
CA ASP A 15 -6.19 19.40 4.15
C ASP A 15 -5.64 18.08 4.69
N GLY A 16 -5.94 16.95 4.07
CA GLY A 16 -5.33 15.65 4.40
C GLY A 16 -3.82 15.64 4.23
N LEU A 17 -3.30 16.23 3.13
CA LEU A 17 -1.86 16.36 2.90
C LEU A 17 -1.20 17.29 3.93
N LYS A 18 -1.81 18.41 4.26
CA LYS A 18 -1.31 19.31 5.31
C LYS A 18 -1.27 18.60 6.67
N TRP A 19 -2.33 17.85 7.00
CA TRP A 19 -2.38 17.09 8.25
C TRP A 19 -1.23 16.09 8.34
N GLY A 20 -1.03 15.26 7.30
CA GLY A 20 0.07 14.29 7.24
C GLY A 20 1.45 14.93 7.42
N THR A 21 1.67 16.12 6.85
CA THR A 21 2.96 16.83 6.95
C THR A 21 3.15 17.60 8.26
N SER A 22 2.08 17.92 9.00
CA SER A 22 2.15 18.70 10.23
C SER A 22 2.90 17.99 11.36
N TYR A 23 3.05 16.68 11.30
CA TYR A 23 3.80 15.86 12.28
C TYR A 23 5.32 15.87 12.08
N HIS A 24 5.85 16.58 11.09
CA HIS A 24 7.30 16.72 10.86
C HIS A 24 7.99 17.71 11.82
N GLY A 25 7.25 18.25 12.83
CA GLY A 25 7.84 19.09 13.88
C GLY A 25 8.75 18.30 14.84
N ALA A 26 9.64 18.96 15.51
CA ALA A 26 10.55 18.58 16.61
C ALA A 26 10.84 17.07 16.79
N GLY A 27 11.63 16.47 15.93
CA GLY A 27 12.01 15.05 15.98
C GLY A 27 11.37 14.27 14.87
N TRP A 28 11.90 14.42 13.68
CA TRP A 28 11.41 13.79 12.47
C TRP A 28 11.26 12.28 12.63
N CYS A 29 10.01 11.81 12.66
CA CYS A 29 9.67 10.40 12.65
C CYS A 29 8.68 10.13 11.52
N PRO A 30 9.11 9.59 10.38
CA PRO A 30 8.25 9.38 9.22
C PRO A 30 7.32 8.15 9.33
N ARG A 31 7.37 7.41 10.43
CA ARG A 31 6.64 6.12 10.58
C ARG A 31 5.15 6.21 10.36
N HIS A 32 4.52 7.37 10.60
CA HIS A 32 3.10 7.57 10.39
C HIS A 32 2.71 7.85 8.93
N ILE A 33 3.70 8.13 8.07
CA ILE A 33 3.50 8.38 6.64
C ILE A 33 4.31 7.45 5.75
N GLU A 34 5.32 6.78 6.28
CA GLU A 34 6.15 5.82 5.57
C GLU A 34 6.41 4.61 6.47
N GLY A 35 5.71 3.54 6.24
CA GLY A 35 5.86 2.28 6.94
C GLY A 35 5.92 1.11 5.97
N THR A 36 5.30 0.01 6.33
CA THR A 36 5.21 -1.19 5.50
C THR A 36 4.60 -0.91 4.12
N ASP A 37 3.72 0.07 4.04
CA ASP A 37 3.09 0.58 2.83
C ASP A 37 4.11 1.07 1.80
N HIS A 38 4.99 1.96 2.19
CA HIS A 38 6.06 2.47 1.33
C HIS A 38 7.19 1.45 1.15
N PHE A 39 7.45 0.61 2.14
CA PHE A 39 8.52 -0.39 2.03
C PHE A 39 8.20 -1.45 0.97
N LEU A 40 6.93 -1.85 0.83
CA LEU A 40 6.51 -2.69 -0.28
C LEU A 40 6.70 -1.98 -1.62
N PHE A 41 6.30 -0.72 -1.72
CA PHE A 41 6.53 0.09 -2.93
C PHE A 41 8.01 0.12 -3.32
N TYR A 42 8.91 0.43 -2.39
CA TYR A 42 10.35 0.45 -2.66
C TYR A 42 10.90 -0.92 -3.06
N THR A 43 10.40 -1.99 -2.42
CA THR A 43 10.78 -3.36 -2.75
C THR A 43 10.39 -3.71 -4.19
N LEU A 44 9.17 -3.37 -4.61
CA LEU A 44 8.68 -3.61 -5.97
C LEU A 44 9.47 -2.82 -7.00
N GLU A 45 9.76 -1.53 -6.76
CA GLU A 45 10.61 -0.72 -7.64
C GLU A 45 12.02 -1.30 -7.76
N LYS A 46 12.62 -1.72 -6.64
CA LYS A 46 13.96 -2.33 -6.64
C LYS A 46 14.02 -3.63 -7.40
N MET A 47 13.02 -4.48 -7.21
CA MET A 47 12.97 -5.81 -7.83
C MET A 47 12.75 -5.72 -9.34
N THR A 48 11.82 -4.87 -9.78
CA THR A 48 11.38 -4.82 -11.18
C THR A 48 12.15 -3.79 -12.00
N GLY A 49 12.78 -2.80 -11.39
CA GLY A 49 13.32 -1.62 -12.07
C GLY A 49 12.25 -0.70 -12.68
N GLN A 50 10.97 -1.02 -12.47
CA GLN A 50 9.84 -0.25 -13.00
C GLN A 50 9.55 0.94 -12.07
N LYS A 51 9.06 2.04 -12.66
CA LYS A 51 8.48 3.16 -11.90
C LYS A 51 6.98 3.07 -11.91
N PHE A 52 6.38 3.23 -10.73
CA PHE A 52 4.95 3.11 -10.53
C PHE A 52 4.28 4.46 -10.30
N LEU A 53 2.99 4.52 -10.58
CA LEU A 53 2.15 5.58 -10.07
C LEU A 53 2.03 5.41 -8.54
N HIS A 54 2.71 6.26 -7.79
CA HIS A 54 3.00 6.13 -6.35
C HIS A 54 1.82 5.61 -5.50
N GLY A 55 0.62 6.17 -5.69
CA GLY A 55 -0.55 5.81 -4.88
C GLY A 55 -1.02 4.36 -5.03
N GLN A 56 -0.72 3.68 -6.14
CA GLN A 56 -1.16 2.30 -6.35
C GLN A 56 -0.37 1.30 -5.48
N PRO A 57 0.97 1.22 -5.59
CA PRO A 57 1.72 0.28 -4.75
C PRO A 57 1.70 0.65 -3.26
N VAL A 58 1.61 1.96 -2.93
CA VAL A 58 1.45 2.40 -1.53
C VAL A 58 0.07 1.97 -1.01
N GLY A 59 -1.01 2.16 -1.78
CA GLY A 59 -2.34 1.67 -1.41
C GLY A 59 -2.38 0.15 -1.20
N LEU A 60 -1.70 -0.62 -2.06
CA LEU A 60 -1.54 -2.05 -1.85
C LEU A 60 -0.76 -2.34 -0.57
N GLY A 61 0.32 -1.60 -0.31
CA GLY A 61 1.12 -1.72 0.90
C GLY A 61 0.36 -1.38 2.18
N VAL A 62 -0.61 -0.45 2.13
CA VAL A 62 -1.55 -0.20 3.24
C VAL A 62 -2.36 -1.44 3.55
N ILE A 63 -2.92 -2.12 2.54
CA ILE A 63 -3.68 -3.36 2.77
C ILE A 63 -2.78 -4.46 3.34
N VAL A 64 -1.60 -4.65 2.77
CA VAL A 64 -0.62 -5.62 3.29
C VAL A 64 -0.26 -5.32 4.74
N GLY A 65 0.04 -4.06 5.07
CA GLY A 65 0.34 -3.64 6.44
C GLY A 65 -0.83 -3.89 7.41
N SER A 66 -2.05 -3.51 7.02
CA SER A 66 -3.27 -3.75 7.82
C SER A 66 -3.53 -5.25 8.04
N MET A 67 -3.33 -6.08 7.03
CA MET A 67 -3.45 -7.54 7.17
C MET A 67 -2.38 -8.11 8.12
N LEU A 68 -1.14 -7.63 8.07
CA LEU A 68 -0.08 -8.06 8.97
C LEU A 68 -0.33 -7.64 10.41
N HIS A 69 -0.99 -6.52 10.64
CA HIS A 69 -1.42 -6.05 11.96
C HIS A 69 -2.77 -6.66 12.41
N GLU A 70 -3.43 -7.40 11.53
CA GLU A 70 -4.78 -7.95 11.76
C GLU A 70 -5.81 -6.85 12.12
N ASP A 71 -5.65 -5.66 11.53
CA ASP A 71 -6.48 -4.49 11.85
C ASP A 71 -6.86 -3.71 10.60
N GLY A 72 -8.16 -3.45 10.42
CA GLY A 72 -8.74 -2.51 9.47
C GLY A 72 -8.57 -2.82 7.98
N ALA A 73 -8.06 -3.98 7.58
CA ALA A 73 -7.75 -4.29 6.18
C ALA A 73 -8.97 -4.20 5.25
N GLU A 74 -10.16 -4.65 5.70
CA GLU A 74 -11.39 -4.59 4.89
C GLU A 74 -11.88 -3.15 4.73
N GLU A 75 -11.93 -2.38 5.81
CA GLU A 75 -12.32 -0.97 5.79
C GLU A 75 -11.41 -0.13 4.88
N MET A 76 -10.08 -0.38 4.95
CA MET A 76 -9.12 0.28 4.08
C MET A 76 -9.32 -0.11 2.62
N LEU A 77 -9.55 -1.40 2.33
CA LEU A 77 -9.77 -1.88 0.98
C LEU A 77 -11.08 -1.32 0.39
N ASP A 78 -12.15 -1.28 1.17
CA ASP A 78 -13.42 -0.64 0.78
C ASP A 78 -13.23 0.84 0.48
N THR A 79 -12.47 1.55 1.32
CA THR A 79 -12.16 2.96 1.11
C THR A 79 -11.37 3.17 -0.18
N ILE A 80 -10.25 2.49 -0.35
CA ILE A 80 -9.36 2.59 -1.52
C ILE A 80 -10.13 2.24 -2.79
N SER A 81 -10.88 1.14 -2.76
CA SER A 81 -11.66 0.73 -3.89
C SER A 81 -12.80 1.71 -4.19
N SER A 82 -13.48 2.31 -3.19
CA SER A 82 -14.59 3.25 -3.38
C SER A 82 -14.16 4.55 -4.06
N ILE A 83 -12.95 5.04 -3.83
CA ILE A 83 -12.42 6.23 -4.51
C ILE A 83 -11.98 5.94 -5.95
N GLY A 84 -11.98 4.68 -6.39
CA GLY A 84 -11.66 4.28 -7.76
C GLY A 84 -10.17 3.98 -7.99
N LEU A 85 -9.36 3.90 -6.93
CA LEU A 85 -7.97 3.50 -7.05
C LEU A 85 -7.88 1.98 -7.21
N ASP A 86 -7.32 1.52 -8.32
CA ASP A 86 -7.07 0.10 -8.57
C ASP A 86 -5.66 -0.26 -8.14
N ILE A 87 -5.55 -1.08 -7.09
CA ILE A 87 -4.29 -1.52 -6.48
C ILE A 87 -3.92 -2.96 -6.82
N ARG A 88 -4.64 -3.58 -7.76
CA ARG A 88 -4.29 -4.92 -8.25
C ARG A 88 -2.96 -4.88 -9.00
N PRO A 89 -2.14 -5.94 -8.95
CA PRO A 89 -0.85 -5.97 -9.64
C PRO A 89 -1.00 -5.68 -11.14
N GLU A 90 -2.03 -6.19 -11.80
CA GLU A 90 -2.26 -5.98 -13.24
C GLU A 90 -2.47 -4.50 -13.58
N ALA A 91 -3.14 -3.74 -12.72
CA ALA A 91 -3.34 -2.29 -12.89
C ALA A 91 -2.02 -1.49 -12.76
N MET A 92 -1.01 -2.08 -12.14
CA MET A 92 0.34 -1.54 -12.01
C MET A 92 1.31 -2.09 -13.07
N GLY A 93 0.84 -2.93 -13.97
CA GLY A 93 1.69 -3.60 -14.97
C GLY A 93 2.57 -4.72 -14.39
N LEU A 94 2.18 -5.26 -13.23
CA LEU A 94 2.82 -6.41 -12.61
C LEU A 94 2.02 -7.67 -12.87
N THR A 95 2.70 -8.81 -12.93
CA THR A 95 2.05 -10.11 -12.78
C THR A 95 1.84 -10.42 -11.30
N TRP A 96 0.90 -11.34 -11.02
CA TRP A 96 0.72 -11.85 -9.65
C TRP A 96 2.01 -12.47 -9.09
N ASP A 97 2.74 -13.22 -9.92
CA ASP A 97 4.00 -13.86 -9.51
C ASP A 97 5.06 -12.83 -9.11
N GLN A 98 5.15 -11.70 -9.83
CA GLN A 98 6.05 -10.61 -9.46
C GLN A 98 5.65 -9.96 -8.12
N LEU A 99 4.34 -9.78 -7.86
CA LEU A 99 3.89 -9.31 -6.55
C LEU A 99 4.27 -10.30 -5.44
N VAL A 100 4.04 -11.59 -5.65
CA VAL A 100 4.42 -12.66 -4.69
C VAL A 100 5.91 -12.63 -4.40
N GLU A 101 6.75 -12.49 -5.43
CA GLU A 101 8.20 -12.35 -5.26
C GLU A 101 8.54 -11.12 -4.42
N GLY A 102 7.97 -9.95 -4.73
CA GLY A 102 8.18 -8.71 -3.97
C GLY A 102 7.76 -8.83 -2.50
N LEU A 103 6.61 -9.47 -2.23
CA LEU A 103 6.14 -9.73 -0.87
C LEU A 103 7.13 -10.63 -0.10
N LYS A 104 7.65 -11.69 -0.72
CA LYS A 104 8.64 -12.58 -0.10
C LYS A 104 10.01 -11.92 0.10
N MET A 105 10.37 -10.94 -0.73
CA MET A 105 11.60 -10.16 -0.60
C MET A 105 11.51 -9.06 0.45
N LEU A 106 10.31 -8.59 0.83
CA LEU A 106 10.07 -7.40 1.65
C LEU A 106 10.94 -7.38 2.92
N ARG A 107 10.91 -8.46 3.73
CA ARG A 107 11.68 -8.55 4.96
C ARG A 107 13.20 -8.45 4.73
N GLY A 108 13.70 -9.12 3.72
CA GLY A 108 15.11 -9.05 3.34
C GLY A 108 15.52 -7.63 2.95
N TYR A 109 14.72 -6.99 2.11
CA TYR A 109 14.96 -5.65 1.61
C TYR A 109 15.00 -4.60 2.72
N VAL A 110 14.00 -4.57 3.62
CA VAL A 110 13.94 -3.55 4.69
C VAL A 110 15.13 -3.66 5.65
N ASN A 111 15.62 -4.89 5.90
CA ASN A 111 16.80 -5.12 6.74
C ASN A 111 18.10 -4.74 6.01
N GLU A 112 18.23 -5.08 4.72
CA GLU A 112 19.42 -4.77 3.92
C GLU A 112 19.63 -3.25 3.77
N VAL A 113 18.54 -2.53 3.49
CA VAL A 113 18.58 -1.07 3.29
C VAL A 113 18.65 -0.30 4.61
N GLY A 114 18.31 -0.94 5.73
CA GLY A 114 18.31 -0.31 7.05
C GLY A 114 17.18 0.70 7.23
N LEU A 115 15.98 0.39 6.73
CA LEU A 115 14.80 1.21 6.94
C LEU A 115 14.39 1.17 8.42
N TRP A 116 13.66 2.19 8.88
CA TRP A 116 13.16 2.20 10.25
C TRP A 116 12.18 1.06 10.52
N HIS A 117 12.21 0.56 11.74
CA HIS A 117 11.47 -0.63 12.13
C HIS A 117 9.97 -0.51 11.87
N SER A 118 9.42 -1.53 11.23
CA SER A 118 7.99 -1.78 11.02
C SER A 118 7.71 -3.28 11.13
N ILE A 119 6.46 -3.70 11.11
CA ILE A 119 6.08 -5.12 11.13
C ILE A 119 6.72 -5.92 9.99
N ALA A 120 7.07 -5.28 8.86
CA ALA A 120 7.77 -5.93 7.76
C ALA A 120 9.14 -6.50 8.12
N HIS A 121 9.77 -6.04 9.23
CA HIS A 121 11.03 -6.59 9.72
C HIS A 121 10.86 -7.91 10.47
N ASP A 122 9.69 -8.12 11.08
CA ASP A 122 9.46 -9.20 12.05
C ASP A 122 8.79 -10.41 11.43
N VAL A 123 8.06 -10.22 10.33
CA VAL A 123 7.21 -11.26 9.74
C VAL A 123 7.76 -11.80 8.41
N ASN A 124 7.51 -13.09 8.17
CA ASN A 124 7.65 -13.69 6.85
C ASN A 124 6.25 -13.84 6.24
N ILE A 125 6.09 -13.36 5.02
CA ILE A 125 4.84 -13.51 4.28
C ILE A 125 4.64 -14.97 3.89
N SER A 126 3.60 -15.60 4.43
CA SER A 126 3.24 -17.00 4.15
C SER A 126 2.42 -17.13 2.87
N ASP A 127 2.39 -18.34 2.30
CA ASP A 127 1.52 -18.63 1.16
C ASP A 127 0.02 -18.46 1.51
N GLY A 128 -0.36 -18.75 2.76
CA GLY A 128 -1.73 -18.50 3.25
C GLY A 128 -2.09 -17.02 3.25
N PHE A 129 -1.17 -16.15 3.68
CA PHE A 129 -1.33 -14.70 3.60
C PHE A 129 -1.50 -14.23 2.15
N ILE A 130 -0.68 -14.74 1.23
CA ILE A 130 -0.72 -14.39 -0.19
C ILE A 130 -2.07 -14.81 -0.80
N TYR A 131 -2.57 -15.98 -0.43
CA TYR A 131 -3.88 -16.46 -0.88
C TYR A 131 -5.02 -15.55 -0.36
N ASP A 132 -5.01 -15.18 0.92
CA ASP A 132 -6.01 -14.29 1.52
C ASP A 132 -5.97 -12.89 0.88
N LEU A 133 -4.77 -12.34 0.66
CA LEU A 133 -4.62 -11.06 -0.04
C LEU A 133 -5.23 -11.11 -1.44
N LYS A 134 -4.97 -12.17 -2.20
CA LYS A 134 -5.53 -12.34 -3.54
C LYS A 134 -7.05 -12.40 -3.51
N ASP A 135 -7.62 -13.21 -2.63
CA ASP A 135 -9.07 -13.37 -2.49
C ASP A 135 -9.76 -12.04 -2.15
N ARG A 136 -9.16 -11.24 -1.24
CA ARG A 136 -9.67 -9.91 -0.88
C ARG A 136 -9.63 -8.94 -2.05
N LEU A 137 -8.52 -8.87 -2.78
CA LEU A 137 -8.41 -8.01 -3.95
C LEU A 137 -9.40 -8.43 -5.04
N ASP A 138 -9.49 -9.73 -5.35
CA ASP A 138 -10.42 -10.24 -6.34
C ASP A 138 -11.87 -9.86 -5.97
N LYS A 139 -12.29 -10.05 -4.73
CA LYS A 139 -13.63 -9.67 -4.25
C LYS A 139 -13.91 -8.18 -4.35
N ALA A 140 -12.97 -7.33 -3.94
CA ALA A 140 -13.15 -5.89 -3.93
C ALA A 140 -13.32 -5.29 -5.33
N TYR A 141 -12.72 -5.93 -6.35
CA TYR A 141 -12.72 -5.43 -7.72
C TYR A 141 -13.59 -6.25 -8.71
N GLN A 142 -14.23 -7.35 -8.26
CA GLN A 142 -15.11 -8.18 -9.12
C GLN A 142 -16.25 -7.41 -9.80
N HIS A 143 -16.78 -6.40 -9.16
CA HIS A 143 -17.98 -5.66 -9.62
C HIS A 143 -17.64 -4.39 -10.43
N ARG A 144 -16.40 -4.17 -10.80
CA ARG A 144 -15.94 -2.92 -11.46
C ARG A 144 -15.60 -3.05 -12.94
N ASN A 145 -15.79 -4.20 -13.52
CA ASN A 145 -15.62 -4.44 -14.97
C ASN A 145 -16.90 -4.17 -15.78
N VAL A 146 -17.76 -3.21 -15.33
CA VAL A 146 -18.92 -2.76 -16.07
C VAL A 146 -18.82 -1.27 -16.36
#